data_2049f6992f29b6ffc083e77fd5edf02f
#
_entry.id   2049f6992f29b6ffc083e77fd5edf02f
#
_cell.length_a   1.000
_cell.length_b   1.000
_cell.length_c   1.000
_cell.angle_alpha   90.00
_cell.angle_beta   90.00
_cell.angle_gamma   90.00
#
_symmetry.space_group_name_H-M   'P 1'
#
loop_
_entity.id
_entity.type
_entity.pdbx_description
1 polymer ?
#
loop_
_entity_poly.entity_id
_entity_poly.type
_entity_poly.pdbx_seq_one_letter_code
_entity_poly.pdbx_strand_id
1 'polypeptide(L)'
;MTRRVSAPGPLIAWACLTVAIVAEVVGTSFMAHAARAGGWTGYLVMAGALALSYYFLALSVRRIAVGVAYAVWEGLGLTLLTLVGIAVFGESLSMQQLAGLLLAVAGIVCVTLGEAH
;
A
#
# COMPACT_ATOMS: atom_id res chain seq x y z
N MET A 1 11.64 4.01 30.34
CA MET A 1 11.14 3.44 30.10
C MET A 1 10.27 3.51 29.35
N THR A 2 10.05 3.18 28.89
CA THR A 2 9.25 3.32 28.05
C THR A 2 8.29 2.48 28.08
N ARG A 3 7.39 2.67 28.33
CA ARG A 3 6.51 1.93 28.37
C ARG A 3 6.13 1.60 27.17
N ARG A 4 5.96 0.70 26.85
CA ARG A 4 5.63 0.39 25.75
C ARG A 4 4.29 0.40 25.63
N VAL A 5 3.81 1.12 24.88
CA VAL A 5 2.53 1.02 24.50
C VAL A 5 2.42 -0.27 23.90
N SER A 6 1.39 -0.93 24.04
CA SER A 6 1.31 -2.25 23.52
C SER A 6 1.45 -2.20 22.02
N ALA A 7 2.53 -2.72 21.54
CA ALA A 7 2.75 -2.88 20.11
C ALA A 7 2.21 -4.24 19.69
N PRO A 8 1.67 -4.34 18.49
CA PRO A 8 1.23 -5.64 17.99
C PRO A 8 2.43 -6.56 17.81
N GLY A 9 2.19 -7.86 17.82
CA GLY A 9 3.23 -8.81 17.50
C GLY A 9 3.64 -8.69 16.06
N PRO A 10 4.76 -9.32 15.67
CA PRO A 10 5.24 -9.19 14.29
C PRO A 10 4.22 -9.63 13.25
N LEU A 11 3.55 -10.74 13.48
CA LEU A 11 2.56 -11.21 12.51
C LEU A 11 1.37 -10.26 12.42
N ILE A 12 0.94 -9.71 13.55
CA ILE A 12 -0.16 -8.77 13.54
C ILE A 12 0.26 -7.48 12.83
N ALA A 13 1.50 -7.02 13.05
CA ALA A 13 1.98 -5.82 12.39
C ALA A 13 1.99 -6.00 10.87
N TRP A 14 2.46 -7.14 10.38
CA TRP A 14 2.45 -7.40 8.94
C TRP A 14 1.04 -7.58 8.40
N ALA A 15 0.15 -8.17 9.20
CA ALA A 15 -1.25 -8.27 8.81
C ALA A 15 -1.88 -6.88 8.71
N CYS A 16 -1.58 -5.99 9.66
CA CYS A 16 -2.07 -4.62 9.59
C CYS A 16 -1.55 -3.90 8.36
N LEU A 17 -0.29 -4.10 8.02
CA LEU A 17 0.29 -3.49 6.83
C LEU A 17 -0.40 -4.02 5.57
N THR A 18 -0.65 -5.33 5.52
CA THR A 18 -1.36 -5.93 4.38
C THR A 18 -2.76 -5.36 4.24
N VAL A 19 -3.49 -5.25 5.36
CA VAL A 19 -4.83 -4.65 5.33
C VAL A 19 -4.76 -3.21 4.84
N ALA A 20 -3.76 -2.46 5.29
CA ALA A 20 -3.59 -1.08 4.85
C ALA A 20 -3.37 -1.01 3.35
N ILE A 21 -2.54 -1.89 2.81
CA ILE A 21 -2.25 -1.92 1.38
C ILE A 21 -3.52 -2.29 0.59
N VAL A 22 -4.24 -3.31 1.02
CA VAL A 22 -5.45 -3.73 0.33
C VAL A 22 -6.50 -2.63 0.38
N ALA A 23 -6.68 -1.99 1.53
CA ALA A 23 -7.64 -0.91 1.65
C ALA A 23 -7.29 0.26 0.73
N GLU A 24 -6.01 0.59 0.63
CA GLU A 24 -5.56 1.67 -0.24
C GLU A 24 -5.80 1.31 -1.71
N VAL A 25 -5.50 0.08 -2.09
CA VAL A 25 -5.70 -0.36 -3.47
C VAL A 25 -7.19 -0.33 -3.83
N VAL A 26 -8.03 -0.84 -2.94
CA VAL A 26 -9.48 -0.82 -3.16
C VAL A 26 -9.98 0.61 -3.28
N GLY A 27 -9.59 1.47 -2.34
CA GLY A 27 -10.03 2.86 -2.36
C GLY A 27 -9.60 3.59 -3.61
N THR A 28 -8.34 3.42 -3.99
CA THR A 28 -7.81 4.09 -5.17
C THR A 28 -8.47 3.56 -6.45
N SER A 29 -8.77 2.26 -6.48
CA SER A 29 -9.47 1.68 -7.64
C SER A 29 -10.88 2.25 -7.78
N PHE A 30 -11.60 2.41 -6.66
CA PHE A 30 -12.91 3.05 -6.71
C PHE A 30 -12.82 4.51 -7.12
N MET A 31 -11.80 5.21 -6.67
CA MET A 31 -11.59 6.59 -7.08
C MET A 31 -11.32 6.68 -8.57
N ALA A 32 -10.49 5.78 -9.10
CA ALA A 32 -10.19 5.77 -10.53
C ALA A 32 -11.46 5.48 -11.35
N HIS A 33 -12.29 4.56 -10.87
CA HIS A 33 -13.57 4.29 -11.53
C HIS A 33 -14.46 5.52 -11.51
N ALA A 34 -14.56 6.19 -10.36
CA ALA A 34 -15.39 7.40 -10.24
C ALA A 34 -14.89 8.49 -11.17
N ALA A 35 -13.57 8.64 -11.30
CA ALA A 35 -13.01 9.67 -12.17
C ALA A 35 -13.39 9.43 -13.64
N ARG A 36 -13.53 8.17 -14.02
CA ARG A 36 -13.86 7.82 -15.40
C ARG A 36 -15.37 7.81 -15.65
N ALA A 37 -16.13 7.36 -14.66
CA ALA A 37 -17.57 7.19 -14.80
C ALA A 37 -18.40 8.36 -14.26
N GLY A 38 -17.79 9.18 -13.40
CA GLY A 38 -18.49 10.26 -12.71
C GLY A 38 -19.14 9.76 -11.43
N GLY A 39 -19.61 10.69 -10.63
CA GLY A 39 -20.30 10.36 -9.39
C GLY A 39 -19.42 10.57 -8.17
N TRP A 40 -20.06 10.54 -7.02
CA TRP A 40 -19.38 10.82 -5.75
C TRP A 40 -19.06 9.57 -4.94
N THR A 41 -19.76 8.46 -5.22
CA THR A 41 -19.64 7.26 -4.41
C THR A 41 -18.20 6.74 -4.38
N GLY A 42 -17.53 6.74 -5.53
CA GLY A 42 -16.15 6.26 -5.59
C GLY A 42 -15.21 7.09 -4.73
N TYR A 43 -15.43 8.41 -4.72
CA TYR A 43 -14.59 9.27 -3.90
C TYR A 43 -14.86 9.09 -2.42
N LEU A 44 -16.11 8.85 -2.03
CA LEU A 44 -16.43 8.57 -0.64
C LEU A 44 -15.83 7.25 -0.18
N VAL A 45 -15.91 6.23 -1.01
CA VAL A 45 -15.29 4.93 -0.71
C VAL A 45 -13.79 5.11 -0.56
N MET A 46 -13.17 5.87 -1.45
CA MET A 46 -11.74 6.12 -1.35
C MET A 46 -11.37 6.80 -0.03
N ALA A 47 -12.14 7.83 0.36
CA ALA A 47 -11.86 8.54 1.60
C ALA A 47 -11.91 7.61 2.80
N GLY A 48 -12.95 6.77 2.88
CA GLY A 48 -13.08 5.81 3.96
C GLY A 48 -11.98 4.76 3.94
N ALA A 49 -11.67 4.26 2.75
CA ALA A 49 -10.64 3.24 2.61
C ALA A 49 -9.26 3.78 2.97
N LEU A 50 -8.96 5.03 2.57
CA LEU A 50 -7.68 5.64 2.93
C LEU A 50 -7.58 5.88 4.43
N ALA A 51 -8.67 6.31 5.07
CA ALA A 51 -8.67 6.49 6.51
C ALA A 51 -8.36 5.17 7.21
N LEU A 52 -9.00 4.09 6.76
CA LEU A 52 -8.75 2.76 7.30
C LEU A 52 -7.31 2.33 7.03
N SER A 53 -6.82 2.59 5.82
CA SER A 53 -5.46 2.25 5.44
C SER A 53 -4.45 2.92 6.35
N TYR A 54 -4.59 4.22 6.57
CA TYR A 54 -3.66 4.95 7.42
C TYR A 54 -3.72 4.49 8.86
N TYR A 55 -4.92 4.14 9.34
CA TYR A 55 -5.05 3.62 10.68
C TYR A 55 -4.25 2.33 10.85
N PHE A 56 -4.42 1.39 9.93
CA PHE A 56 -3.68 0.12 10.01
C PHE A 56 -2.19 0.30 9.74
N LEU A 57 -1.83 1.25 8.87
CA LEU A 57 -0.43 1.58 8.67
C LEU A 57 0.19 2.09 9.97
N ALA A 58 -0.52 2.96 10.68
CA ALA A 58 -0.03 3.49 11.96
C ALA A 58 0.19 2.36 12.96
N LEU A 59 -0.69 1.36 12.97
CA LEU A 59 -0.51 0.21 13.85
C LEU A 59 0.71 -0.60 13.44
N SER A 60 0.94 -0.76 12.16
CA SER A 60 2.05 -1.59 11.69
C SER A 60 3.39 -0.98 12.03
N VAL A 61 3.52 0.34 12.00
CA VAL A 61 4.81 0.98 12.26
C VAL A 61 5.18 1.00 13.74
N ARG A 62 4.32 0.53 14.59
CA ARG A 62 4.69 0.31 15.98
C ARG A 62 5.68 -0.84 16.13
N ARG A 63 5.71 -1.73 15.15
CA ARG A 63 6.61 -2.88 15.19
C ARG A 63 7.57 -2.90 14.00
N ILE A 64 7.13 -2.44 12.84
CA ILE A 64 7.92 -2.47 11.62
C ILE A 64 8.58 -1.10 11.47
N ALA A 65 9.86 -1.07 11.10
CA ALA A 65 10.55 0.19 10.86
C ALA A 65 9.79 1.01 9.82
N VAL A 66 9.71 2.31 10.04
CA VAL A 66 8.92 3.19 9.17
C VAL A 66 9.36 3.10 7.72
N GLY A 67 10.68 3.08 7.49
CA GLY A 67 11.18 2.99 6.11
C GLY A 67 10.76 1.72 5.43
N VAL A 68 10.82 0.59 6.16
CA VAL A 68 10.42 -0.69 5.60
C VAL A 68 8.92 -0.71 5.35
N ALA A 69 8.13 -0.22 6.30
CA ALA A 69 6.67 -0.21 6.14
C ALA A 69 6.27 0.62 4.92
N TYR A 70 6.85 1.80 4.76
CA TYR A 70 6.53 2.64 3.61
C TYR A 70 7.00 2.03 2.31
N ALA A 71 8.19 1.42 2.28
CA ALA A 71 8.70 0.81 1.07
C ALA A 71 7.77 -0.33 0.62
N VAL A 72 7.36 -1.18 1.55
CA VAL A 72 6.46 -2.28 1.24
C VAL A 72 5.09 -1.75 0.82
N TRP A 73 4.59 -0.75 1.55
CA TRP A 73 3.27 -0.19 1.26
C TRP A 73 3.23 0.40 -0.14
N GLU A 74 4.21 1.26 -0.45
CA GLU A 74 4.23 1.91 -1.77
C GLU A 74 4.51 0.91 -2.88
N GLY A 75 5.43 -0.01 -2.65
CA GLY A 75 5.80 -0.95 -3.70
C GLY A 75 4.72 -1.96 -3.99
N LEU A 76 4.18 -2.59 -2.95
CA LEU A 76 3.10 -3.55 -3.16
C LEU A 76 1.82 -2.85 -3.62
N GLY A 77 1.54 -1.66 -3.06
CA GLY A 77 0.39 -0.90 -3.51
C GLY A 77 0.49 -0.55 -4.98
N LEU A 78 1.65 -0.07 -5.41
CA LEU A 78 1.87 0.27 -6.80
C LEU A 78 1.74 -0.95 -7.69
N THR A 79 2.32 -2.08 -7.28
CA THR A 79 2.23 -3.31 -8.05
C THR A 79 0.78 -3.76 -8.20
N LEU A 80 0.05 -3.77 -7.08
CA LEU A 80 -1.35 -4.18 -7.11
C LEU A 80 -2.20 -3.23 -7.93
N LEU A 81 -1.96 -1.93 -7.82
CA LEU A 81 -2.69 -0.95 -8.61
C LEU A 81 -2.40 -1.12 -10.11
N THR A 82 -1.16 -1.43 -10.45
CA THR A 82 -0.82 -1.69 -11.85
C THR A 82 -1.56 -2.91 -12.36
N LEU A 83 -1.62 -3.98 -11.56
CA LEU A 83 -2.35 -5.17 -11.95
C LEU A 83 -3.85 -4.90 -12.09
N VAL A 84 -4.42 -4.12 -11.18
CA VAL A 84 -5.82 -3.75 -11.28
C VAL A 84 -6.05 -2.91 -12.54
N GLY A 85 -5.15 -1.98 -12.83
CA GLY A 85 -5.27 -1.16 -14.02
C GLY A 85 -5.32 -2.00 -15.28
N ILE A 86 -4.43 -2.99 -15.36
CA ILE A 86 -4.39 -3.87 -16.52
C ILE A 86 -5.64 -4.75 -16.58
N ALA A 87 -5.99 -5.37 -15.46
CA ALA A 87 -7.04 -6.38 -15.46
C ALA A 87 -8.44 -5.79 -15.50
N VAL A 88 -8.67 -4.69 -14.81
CA VAL A 88 -10.01 -4.13 -14.67
C VAL A 88 -10.24 -2.98 -15.64
N PHE A 89 -9.26 -2.09 -15.78
CA PHE A 89 -9.41 -0.89 -16.58
C PHE A 89 -8.84 -1.03 -17.99
N GLY A 90 -8.26 -2.15 -18.32
CA GLY A 90 -7.74 -2.38 -19.67
C GLY A 90 -6.51 -1.56 -20.01
N GLU A 91 -5.80 -1.08 -19.02
CA GLU A 91 -4.59 -0.30 -19.27
C GLU A 91 -3.47 -1.20 -19.78
N SER A 92 -2.55 -0.61 -20.51
CA SER A 92 -1.39 -1.37 -21.00
C SER A 92 -0.15 -0.89 -20.28
N LEU A 93 0.80 -1.82 -20.10
CA LEU A 93 2.03 -1.54 -19.37
C LEU A 93 3.15 -1.33 -20.39
N SER A 94 3.71 -0.14 -20.41
CA SER A 94 4.84 0.15 -21.29
C SER A 94 6.12 -0.44 -20.71
N MET A 95 7.14 -0.54 -21.57
CA MET A 95 8.44 -1.03 -21.11
C MET A 95 9.03 -0.12 -20.05
N GLN A 96 8.82 1.19 -20.17
CA GLN A 96 9.31 2.13 -19.18
C GLN A 96 8.61 1.94 -17.85
N GLN A 97 7.31 1.70 -17.88
CA GLN A 97 6.55 1.43 -16.66
C GLN A 97 6.99 0.13 -16.02
N LEU A 98 7.23 -0.90 -16.83
CA LEU A 98 7.72 -2.16 -16.31
C LEU A 98 9.09 -1.99 -15.64
N ALA A 99 9.99 -1.24 -16.27
CA ALA A 99 11.30 -0.98 -15.69
C ALA A 99 11.18 -0.27 -14.35
N GLY A 100 10.30 0.74 -14.26
CA GLY A 100 10.09 1.45 -13.01
C GLY A 100 9.52 0.55 -11.93
N LEU A 101 8.58 -0.31 -12.29
CA LEU A 101 7.99 -1.23 -11.34
C LEU A 101 9.02 -2.22 -10.81
N LEU A 102 9.86 -2.75 -11.69
CA LEU A 102 10.92 -3.67 -11.28
C LEU A 102 11.93 -2.96 -10.38
N LEU A 103 12.25 -1.70 -10.67
CA LEU A 103 13.13 -0.94 -9.80
C LEU A 103 12.51 -0.71 -8.43
N ALA A 104 11.21 -0.47 -8.38
CA ALA A 104 10.51 -0.29 -7.10
C ALA A 104 10.57 -1.57 -6.26
N VAL A 105 10.33 -2.72 -6.90
CA VAL A 105 10.40 -3.99 -6.19
C VAL A 105 11.82 -4.25 -5.71
N ALA A 106 12.82 -3.98 -6.54
CA ALA A 106 14.21 -4.14 -6.15
C ALA A 106 14.55 -3.23 -4.96
N GLY A 107 14.03 -2.00 -4.98
CA GLY A 107 14.23 -1.07 -3.87
C GLY A 107 13.63 -1.58 -2.57
N ILE A 108 12.42 -2.18 -2.64
CA ILE A 108 11.79 -2.75 -1.46
C ILE A 108 12.67 -3.86 -0.88
N VAL A 109 13.15 -4.73 -1.74
CA VAL A 109 14.00 -5.83 -1.31
C VAL A 109 15.25 -5.27 -0.64
N CYS A 110 15.90 -4.28 -1.27
CA CYS A 110 17.11 -3.69 -0.72
C CYS A 110 16.85 -3.03 0.64
N VAL A 111 15.76 -2.29 0.78
CA VAL A 111 15.45 -1.62 2.03
C VAL A 111 15.18 -2.66 3.13
N THR A 112 14.43 -3.69 2.79
CA THR A 112 14.07 -4.72 3.76
C THR A 112 15.29 -5.51 4.21
N LEU A 113 16.15 -5.90 3.27
CA LEU A 113 17.34 -6.65 3.62
C LEU A 113 18.37 -5.79 4.32
N GLY A 114 18.40 -4.50 4.00
CA GLY A 114 19.36 -3.59 4.61
C GLY A 114 18.92 -3.05 5.95
N GLU A 115 17.74 -3.45 6.44
CA GLU A 115 17.27 -2.96 7.72
C GLU A 115 18.17 -3.47 8.82
N ALA A 116 18.80 -2.53 9.53
CA ALA A 116 19.72 -2.89 10.59
C ALA A 116 18.97 -3.15 11.88
N HIS A 117 19.48 -4.03 12.67
CA HIS A 117 18.81 -4.39 13.92
C HIS A 117 19.68 -4.18 15.13
#